data_3c3250ada8cd248ea149a607f68a042f
#
_entry.id   3c3250ada8cd248ea149a607f68a042f
#
_cell.length_a   1.000
_cell.length_b   1.000
_cell.length_c   1.000
_cell.angle_alpha   90.00
_cell.angle_beta   90.00
_cell.angle_gamma   90.00
#
_symmetry.space_group_name_H-M   'P 1'
#
loop_
_entity.id
_entity.type
_entity.pdbx_description
1 polymer ?
#
loop_
_entity_poly.entity_id
_entity_poly.type
_entity_poly.pdbx_seq_one_letter_code
_entity_poly.pdbx_strand_id
1 'polypeptide(L)'
;TDLYIDANTDDLYFASVDNPDYKLELIDFDGLNFGINTLDGFTPIAVETVNIPSLSEYSGTHVLLSYDELYGELVGFLFDENGKFIDNLGSPNTYQANNDAENLFGFDLNNDGVQGRNVELVDRDSHLAEFNISELEGSSNNLDLYQDIHSKEILFANSTDSSNPQSLFNRDGYNFILEPGQTAIDIEQDSDGNLQLLSYREAGSIATYFTKMVKKKVGKGNNRTTIEVPKTEERIDNFDAGFVLTTFDSAGFLIQEAIPLE
;
A
#
# COMPACT_ATOMS: atom_id res chain seq x y z
N THR A 1 4.25 -23.66 1.37
CA THR A 1 4.49 -24.22 2.73
C THR A 1 3.20 -24.82 3.27
N ASP A 2 3.29 -25.96 3.96
CA ASP A 2 2.12 -26.62 4.56
C ASP A 2 2.09 -26.37 6.08
N LEU A 3 0.91 -26.03 6.60
CA LEU A 3 0.63 -25.87 8.02
C LEU A 3 0.15 -27.22 8.60
N TYR A 4 0.70 -27.60 9.75
CA TYR A 4 0.34 -28.81 10.48
C TYR A 4 -0.07 -28.46 11.91
N ILE A 5 -1.02 -29.23 12.42
CA ILE A 5 -1.48 -29.16 13.82
C ILE A 5 -1.26 -30.54 14.46
N ASP A 6 -0.58 -30.58 15.61
CA ASP A 6 -0.51 -31.83 16.38
C ASP A 6 -1.85 -32.11 17.05
N ALA A 7 -2.45 -33.27 16.76
CA ALA A 7 -3.78 -33.63 17.25
C ALA A 7 -3.85 -33.91 18.76
N ASN A 8 -2.70 -34.01 19.45
CA ASN A 8 -2.66 -34.30 20.89
C ASN A 8 -2.33 -33.07 21.72
N THR A 9 -1.53 -32.15 21.18
CA THR A 9 -1.02 -30.97 21.89
C THR A 9 -1.60 -29.67 21.38
N ASP A 10 -2.20 -29.68 20.18
CA ASP A 10 -2.67 -28.51 19.45
C ASP A 10 -1.54 -27.54 19.02
N ASP A 11 -0.28 -27.99 19.09
CA ASP A 11 0.87 -27.21 18.65
C ASP A 11 0.92 -27.07 17.14
N LEU A 12 1.41 -25.93 16.66
CA LEU A 12 1.50 -25.60 15.25
C LEU A 12 2.93 -25.85 14.72
N TYR A 13 2.98 -26.46 13.55
CA TYR A 13 4.19 -26.74 12.80
C TYR A 13 4.01 -26.36 11.34
N PHE A 14 5.10 -26.08 10.66
CA PHE A 14 5.09 -25.97 9.21
C PHE A 14 6.22 -26.77 8.57
N ALA A 15 6.04 -27.13 7.32
CA ALA A 15 7.07 -27.80 6.53
C ALA A 15 7.05 -27.29 5.08
N SER A 16 8.23 -27.34 4.43
CA SER A 16 8.28 -27.13 2.99
C SER A 16 7.52 -28.27 2.27
N VAL A 17 6.79 -27.94 1.23
CA VAL A 17 6.15 -28.93 0.35
C VAL A 17 7.16 -29.93 -0.21
N ASP A 18 8.41 -29.48 -0.46
CA ASP A 18 9.50 -30.32 -0.96
C ASP A 18 10.10 -31.24 0.10
N ASN A 19 9.89 -30.95 1.38
CA ASN A 19 10.42 -31.75 2.49
C ASN A 19 9.43 -31.84 3.66
N PRO A 20 8.29 -32.55 3.49
CA PRO A 20 7.23 -32.62 4.48
C PRO A 20 7.58 -33.37 5.76
N ASP A 21 8.66 -34.15 5.75
CA ASP A 21 9.15 -34.90 6.90
C ASP A 21 9.89 -34.01 7.91
N TYR A 22 10.42 -32.89 7.46
CA TYR A 22 11.08 -31.90 8.31
C TYR A 22 10.11 -30.79 8.71
N LYS A 23 9.51 -30.95 9.87
CA LYS A 23 8.57 -29.98 10.44
C LYS A 23 9.29 -29.03 11.38
N LEU A 24 9.11 -27.74 11.16
CA LEU A 24 9.58 -26.69 12.05
C LEU A 24 8.43 -26.31 12.99
N GLU A 25 8.70 -26.32 14.28
CA GLU A 25 7.76 -25.96 15.33
C GLU A 25 7.65 -24.42 15.44
N LEU A 26 6.44 -23.92 15.56
CA LEU A 26 6.23 -22.52 15.90
C LEU A 26 6.33 -22.34 17.42
N ILE A 27 7.13 -21.36 17.85
CA ILE A 27 7.38 -21.08 19.27
C ILE A 27 7.11 -19.60 19.59
N ASP A 28 6.61 -19.33 20.78
CA ASP A 28 6.31 -17.99 21.27
C ASP A 28 7.56 -17.24 21.77
N PHE A 29 7.37 -16.04 22.32
CA PHE A 29 8.45 -15.22 22.88
C PHE A 29 9.23 -15.91 24.02
N ASP A 30 8.52 -16.70 24.81
CA ASP A 30 9.08 -17.38 26.00
C ASP A 30 9.74 -18.71 25.64
N GLY A 31 9.68 -19.12 24.36
CA GLY A 31 10.21 -20.38 23.84
C GLY A 31 9.30 -21.58 24.12
N LEU A 32 8.01 -21.33 24.35
CA LEU A 32 6.96 -22.33 24.46
C LEU A 32 6.33 -22.57 23.09
N ASN A 33 5.75 -23.76 22.89
CA ASN A 33 5.08 -24.07 21.65
C ASN A 33 3.92 -23.12 21.35
N PHE A 34 3.93 -22.59 20.13
CA PHE A 34 2.87 -21.75 19.63
C PHE A 34 1.77 -22.63 19.05
N GLY A 35 0.65 -22.70 19.72
CA GLY A 35 -0.44 -23.59 19.36
C GLY A 35 -1.80 -22.88 19.31
N ILE A 36 -2.86 -23.63 19.03
CA ILE A 36 -4.23 -23.09 18.99
C ILE A 36 -4.58 -22.43 20.33
N ASN A 37 -4.11 -22.97 21.45
CA ASN A 37 -4.34 -22.39 22.77
C ASN A 37 -3.62 -21.05 22.98
N THR A 38 -2.51 -20.79 22.27
CA THR A 38 -1.79 -19.51 22.27
C THR A 38 -2.51 -18.48 21.41
N LEU A 39 -3.22 -18.96 20.39
CA LEU A 39 -4.03 -18.17 19.46
C LEU A 39 -5.45 -17.86 19.97
N ASP A 40 -5.69 -17.76 21.26
CA ASP A 40 -7.02 -17.59 21.86
C ASP A 40 -7.93 -16.65 21.04
N GLY A 41 -8.96 -17.22 20.40
CA GLY A 41 -9.87 -16.51 19.50
C GLY A 41 -9.42 -16.39 18.02
N PHE A 42 -8.30 -17.01 17.64
CA PHE A 42 -7.84 -17.03 16.26
C PHE A 42 -7.82 -18.44 15.69
N THR A 43 -8.33 -18.61 14.48
CA THR A 43 -8.27 -19.86 13.73
C THR A 43 -7.13 -19.81 12.70
N PRO A 44 -6.07 -20.65 12.81
CA PRO A 44 -4.98 -20.68 11.86
C PRO A 44 -5.46 -21.19 10.50
N ILE A 45 -5.04 -20.50 9.41
CA ILE A 45 -5.46 -20.81 8.04
C ILE A 45 -4.29 -21.36 7.22
N ALA A 46 -3.20 -20.64 7.17
CA ALA A 46 -2.05 -20.96 6.32
C ALA A 46 -0.76 -20.36 6.88
N VAL A 47 0.38 -20.93 6.50
CA VAL A 47 1.70 -20.36 6.78
C VAL A 47 2.51 -20.32 5.48
N GLU A 48 3.18 -19.19 5.23
CA GLU A 48 4.05 -19.05 4.08
C GLU A 48 5.38 -18.38 4.44
N THR A 49 6.42 -18.77 3.69
CA THR A 49 7.72 -18.11 3.80
C THR A 49 7.74 -16.86 2.96
N VAL A 50 8.14 -15.75 3.54
CA VAL A 50 8.18 -14.47 2.83
C VAL A 50 9.28 -14.48 1.75
N ASN A 51 8.85 -14.34 0.50
CA ASN A 51 9.71 -14.34 -0.69
C ASN A 51 9.27 -13.31 -1.74
N ILE A 52 8.35 -12.41 -1.39
CA ILE A 52 7.83 -11.39 -2.30
C ILE A 52 8.61 -10.07 -2.15
N PRO A 53 8.87 -9.33 -3.25
CA PRO A 53 9.69 -8.11 -3.23
C PRO A 53 9.14 -7.00 -2.32
N SER A 54 7.82 -6.83 -2.24
CA SER A 54 7.16 -5.82 -1.39
C SER A 54 7.41 -6.03 0.11
N LEU A 55 7.73 -7.26 0.53
CA LEU A 55 8.04 -7.62 1.91
C LEU A 55 9.51 -8.04 2.08
N SER A 56 10.43 -7.49 1.28
CA SER A 56 11.85 -7.89 1.26
C SER A 56 12.56 -7.72 2.61
N GLU A 57 12.13 -6.80 3.46
CA GLU A 57 12.65 -6.63 4.83
C GLU A 57 12.38 -7.85 5.73
N TYR A 58 11.36 -8.65 5.41
CA TYR A 58 10.99 -9.88 6.11
C TYR A 58 11.44 -11.15 5.35
N SER A 59 12.27 -11.01 4.32
CA SER A 59 12.68 -12.15 3.49
C SER A 59 13.28 -13.28 4.32
N GLY A 60 12.77 -14.51 4.11
CA GLY A 60 13.18 -15.72 4.85
C GLY A 60 12.45 -15.94 6.18
N THR A 61 11.64 -14.99 6.64
CA THR A 61 10.74 -15.19 7.77
C THR A 61 9.48 -15.94 7.33
N HIS A 62 8.62 -16.32 8.29
CA HIS A 62 7.37 -17.01 8.02
C HIS A 62 6.20 -16.19 8.53
N VAL A 63 5.11 -16.14 7.77
CA VAL A 63 3.86 -15.50 8.19
C VAL A 63 2.79 -16.57 8.35
N LEU A 64 2.21 -16.66 9.55
CA LEU A 64 1.01 -17.43 9.83
C LEU A 64 -0.20 -16.52 9.65
N LEU A 65 -1.04 -16.83 8.69
CA LEU A 65 -2.34 -16.19 8.50
C LEU A 65 -3.38 -16.89 9.37
N SER A 66 -4.11 -16.11 10.13
CA SER A 66 -5.19 -16.60 11.01
C SER A 66 -6.43 -15.74 10.87
N TYR A 67 -7.59 -16.30 11.16
CA TYR A 67 -8.86 -15.58 11.22
C TYR A 67 -9.19 -15.24 12.67
N ASP A 68 -9.42 -13.97 12.95
CA ASP A 68 -9.90 -13.45 14.23
C ASP A 68 -11.41 -13.64 14.30
N GLU A 69 -11.86 -14.54 15.17
CA GLU A 69 -13.30 -14.86 15.33
C GLU A 69 -14.08 -13.74 16.02
N LEU A 70 -13.40 -12.89 16.79
CA LEU A 70 -14.04 -11.80 17.51
C LEU A 70 -14.34 -10.60 16.59
N TYR A 71 -13.37 -10.23 15.74
CA TYR A 71 -13.50 -9.06 14.85
C TYR A 71 -13.92 -9.45 13.43
N GLY A 72 -13.84 -10.73 13.07
CA GLY A 72 -14.21 -11.21 11.74
C GLY A 72 -13.22 -10.82 10.65
N GLU A 73 -11.93 -10.74 10.98
CA GLU A 73 -10.88 -10.29 10.09
C GLU A 73 -9.68 -11.25 10.06
N LEU A 74 -8.84 -11.10 9.03
CA LEU A 74 -7.60 -11.84 8.92
C LEU A 74 -6.49 -11.14 9.70
N VAL A 75 -5.60 -11.90 10.33
CA VAL A 75 -4.46 -11.38 11.09
C VAL A 75 -3.22 -12.18 10.74
N GLY A 76 -2.09 -11.49 10.53
CA GLY A 76 -0.79 -12.09 10.28
C GLY A 76 0.09 -12.12 11.53
N PHE A 77 0.71 -13.26 11.80
CA PHE A 77 1.73 -13.44 12.84
C PHE A 77 3.07 -13.77 12.20
N LEU A 78 4.11 -12.99 12.55
CA LEU A 78 5.43 -13.11 11.97
C LEU A 78 6.35 -13.98 12.86
N PHE A 79 7.07 -14.92 12.23
CA PHE A 79 8.04 -15.81 12.86
C PHE A 79 9.38 -15.71 12.13
N ASP A 80 10.49 -15.88 12.87
CA ASP A 80 11.82 -15.94 12.25
C ASP A 80 12.03 -17.25 11.47
N GLU A 81 13.20 -17.38 10.85
CA GLU A 81 13.60 -18.55 10.07
C GLU A 81 13.66 -19.85 10.90
N ASN A 82 13.67 -19.77 12.23
CA ASN A 82 13.67 -20.88 13.16
C ASN A 82 12.28 -21.16 13.77
N GLY A 83 11.24 -20.48 13.32
CA GLY A 83 9.87 -20.62 13.82
C GLY A 83 9.59 -19.86 15.11
N LYS A 84 10.48 -18.96 15.55
CA LYS A 84 10.24 -18.16 16.75
C LYS A 84 9.43 -16.91 16.41
N PHE A 85 8.38 -16.64 17.21
CA PHE A 85 7.52 -15.47 17.06
C PHE A 85 8.33 -14.17 17.18
N ILE A 86 8.11 -13.25 16.24
CA ILE A 86 8.75 -11.93 16.18
C ILE A 86 7.72 -10.85 16.52
N ASP A 87 6.59 -10.82 15.80
CA ASP A 87 5.62 -9.73 15.92
C ASP A 87 4.23 -10.13 15.39
N ASN A 88 3.24 -9.32 15.74
CA ASN A 88 1.91 -9.38 15.17
C ASN A 88 1.80 -8.29 14.10
N LEU A 89 1.64 -8.70 12.84
CA LEU A 89 1.50 -7.80 11.70
C LEU A 89 0.12 -7.11 11.66
N GLY A 90 -0.80 -7.53 12.53
CA GLY A 90 -2.16 -7.05 12.53
C GLY A 90 -3.00 -7.55 11.35
N SER A 91 -4.12 -6.89 11.14
CA SER A 91 -5.02 -7.18 10.01
C SER A 91 -4.51 -6.48 8.74
N PRO A 92 -4.52 -7.15 7.59
CA PRO A 92 -4.26 -6.51 6.29
C PRO A 92 -5.45 -5.63 5.88
N ASN A 93 -5.69 -4.58 6.65
CA ASN A 93 -6.84 -3.68 6.48
C ASN A 93 -6.59 -2.53 5.49
N THR A 94 -5.39 -2.45 4.92
CA THR A 94 -5.11 -1.59 3.77
C THR A 94 -5.17 -2.41 2.49
N TYR A 95 -5.48 -1.75 1.37
CA TYR A 95 -5.50 -2.42 0.08
C TYR A 95 -4.13 -3.05 -0.26
N GLN A 96 -3.03 -2.34 0.00
CA GLN A 96 -1.67 -2.86 -0.22
C GLN A 96 -1.38 -4.10 0.63
N ALA A 97 -1.74 -4.09 1.91
CA ALA A 97 -1.52 -5.23 2.79
C ALA A 97 -2.32 -6.47 2.36
N ASN A 98 -3.57 -6.28 1.85
CA ASN A 98 -4.33 -7.37 1.23
C ASN A 98 -3.62 -7.94 0.01
N ASN A 99 -3.15 -7.09 -0.91
CA ASN A 99 -2.44 -7.52 -2.11
C ASN A 99 -1.15 -8.29 -1.78
N ASP A 100 -0.39 -7.83 -0.80
CA ASP A 100 0.82 -8.50 -0.34
C ASP A 100 0.49 -9.87 0.28
N ALA A 101 -0.57 -9.95 1.08
CA ALA A 101 -1.06 -11.21 1.64
C ALA A 101 -1.56 -12.17 0.54
N GLU A 102 -2.33 -11.68 -0.43
CA GLU A 102 -2.80 -12.49 -1.57
C GLU A 102 -1.65 -13.04 -2.40
N ASN A 103 -0.64 -12.21 -2.69
CA ASN A 103 0.56 -12.64 -3.40
C ASN A 103 1.38 -13.66 -2.59
N LEU A 104 1.43 -13.52 -1.28
CA LEU A 104 2.17 -14.43 -0.39
C LEU A 104 1.47 -15.77 -0.26
N PHE A 105 0.15 -15.77 -0.03
CA PHE A 105 -0.61 -16.98 0.27
C PHE A 105 -1.27 -17.63 -0.95
N GLY A 106 -1.35 -16.94 -2.08
CA GLY A 106 -1.95 -17.47 -3.30
C GLY A 106 -3.47 -17.53 -3.27
N PHE A 107 -4.14 -16.71 -2.47
CA PHE A 107 -5.60 -16.61 -2.36
C PHE A 107 -6.09 -15.22 -2.74
N ASP A 108 -7.29 -15.13 -3.33
CA ASP A 108 -8.05 -13.88 -3.47
C ASP A 108 -8.76 -13.60 -2.13
N LEU A 109 -8.14 -12.79 -1.27
CA LEU A 109 -8.63 -12.53 0.09
C LEU A 109 -9.71 -11.45 0.13
N ASN A 110 -9.66 -10.50 -0.79
CA ASN A 110 -10.62 -9.39 -0.88
C ASN A 110 -11.82 -9.72 -1.79
N ASN A 111 -11.77 -10.86 -2.48
CA ASN A 111 -12.80 -11.39 -3.39
C ASN A 111 -13.11 -10.43 -4.55
N ASP A 112 -12.10 -9.78 -5.10
CA ASP A 112 -12.23 -8.94 -6.31
C ASP A 112 -12.06 -9.72 -7.63
N GLY A 113 -11.74 -11.00 -7.53
CA GLY A 113 -11.58 -11.93 -8.65
C GLY A 113 -10.17 -12.01 -9.20
N VAL A 114 -9.21 -11.35 -8.57
CA VAL A 114 -7.79 -11.33 -8.95
C VAL A 114 -6.95 -11.64 -7.72
N GLN A 115 -5.91 -12.44 -7.89
CA GLN A 115 -4.90 -12.65 -6.85
C GLN A 115 -3.85 -11.55 -6.95
N GLY A 116 -3.67 -10.75 -5.90
CA GLY A 116 -2.74 -9.63 -5.86
C GLY A 116 -3.33 -8.36 -6.48
N ARG A 117 -2.47 -7.50 -7.02
CA ARG A 117 -2.90 -6.21 -7.57
C ARG A 117 -3.76 -6.34 -8.81
N ASN A 118 -4.90 -5.68 -8.80
CA ASN A 118 -5.78 -5.55 -9.94
C ASN A 118 -5.51 -4.23 -10.67
N VAL A 119 -4.58 -4.26 -11.61
CA VAL A 119 -4.13 -3.06 -12.33
C VAL A 119 -4.66 -3.03 -13.77
N GLU A 120 -5.02 -1.84 -14.22
CA GLU A 120 -5.41 -1.58 -15.61
C GLU A 120 -4.41 -0.66 -16.30
N LEU A 121 -4.16 -0.92 -17.58
CA LEU A 121 -3.40 -0.02 -18.44
C LEU A 121 -4.22 1.25 -18.66
N VAL A 122 -3.64 2.41 -18.41
CA VAL A 122 -4.27 3.69 -18.73
C VAL A 122 -4.30 3.86 -20.26
N ASP A 123 -5.51 3.95 -20.82
CA ASP A 123 -5.70 4.12 -22.28
C ASP A 123 -5.36 5.56 -22.68
N ARG A 124 -4.11 5.76 -23.06
CA ARG A 124 -3.57 7.03 -23.52
C ARG A 124 -4.35 7.62 -24.69
N ASP A 125 -4.69 6.81 -25.68
CA ASP A 125 -5.35 7.29 -26.90
C ASP A 125 -6.76 7.81 -26.60
N SER A 126 -7.48 7.15 -25.70
CA SER A 126 -8.79 7.57 -25.24
C SER A 126 -8.69 8.89 -24.48
N HIS A 127 -7.72 9.04 -23.57
CA HIS A 127 -7.50 10.29 -22.84
C HIS A 127 -7.06 11.45 -23.72
N LEU A 128 -6.15 11.22 -24.67
CA LEU A 128 -5.74 12.23 -25.64
C LEU A 128 -6.94 12.72 -26.48
N ALA A 129 -7.81 11.80 -26.90
CA ALA A 129 -9.02 12.14 -27.64
C ALA A 129 -10.02 12.93 -26.78
N GLU A 130 -10.20 12.57 -25.52
CA GLU A 130 -11.09 13.25 -24.56
C GLU A 130 -10.68 14.71 -24.35
N PHE A 131 -9.38 14.96 -24.20
CA PHE A 131 -8.84 16.31 -23.94
C PHE A 131 -8.44 17.08 -25.19
N ASN A 132 -8.70 16.55 -26.42
CA ASN A 132 -8.29 17.13 -27.69
C ASN A 132 -6.78 17.45 -27.78
N ILE A 133 -5.93 16.63 -27.17
CA ILE A 133 -4.49 16.73 -27.27
C ILE A 133 -4.06 16.07 -28.56
N SER A 134 -3.37 16.82 -29.44
CA SER A 134 -2.66 16.22 -30.57
C SER A 134 -1.44 15.45 -30.02
N GLU A 135 -1.15 14.28 -30.57
CA GLU A 135 0.00 13.46 -30.18
C GLU A 135 1.23 14.34 -29.86
N LEU A 136 1.81 14.09 -28.69
CA LEU A 136 3.12 14.67 -28.34
C LEU A 136 4.14 14.11 -29.34
N GLU A 137 4.47 14.90 -30.36
CA GLU A 137 5.46 14.52 -31.38
C GLU A 137 6.78 14.20 -30.68
N GLY A 138 7.21 12.95 -30.77
CA GLY A 138 8.58 12.53 -30.44
C GLY A 138 8.81 11.76 -29.17
N SER A 139 7.78 11.33 -28.45
CA SER A 139 7.98 10.43 -27.32
C SER A 139 8.21 9.00 -27.80
N SER A 140 9.46 8.60 -27.90
CA SER A 140 9.82 7.18 -27.98
C SER A 140 9.70 6.56 -26.57
N ASN A 141 8.52 6.64 -25.99
CA ASN A 141 8.33 6.17 -24.64
C ASN A 141 8.19 4.66 -24.62
N ASN A 142 9.10 4.04 -23.88
CA ASN A 142 9.05 2.63 -23.58
C ASN A 142 8.38 2.38 -22.21
N LEU A 143 7.60 3.34 -21.69
CA LEU A 143 6.90 3.21 -20.43
C LEU A 143 5.39 3.15 -20.65
N ASP A 144 4.76 2.21 -20.00
CA ASP A 144 3.32 2.08 -19.90
C ASP A 144 2.87 2.57 -18.51
N LEU A 145 1.77 3.32 -18.48
CA LEU A 145 1.14 3.81 -17.29
C LEU A 145 0.02 2.87 -16.85
N TYR A 146 0.01 2.52 -15.58
CA TYR A 146 -1.02 1.69 -14.99
C TYR A 146 -1.69 2.38 -13.81
N GLN A 147 -2.94 2.05 -13.56
CA GLN A 147 -3.66 2.45 -12.35
C GLN A 147 -4.27 1.22 -11.69
N ASP A 148 -4.10 1.11 -10.38
CA ASP A 148 -4.82 0.10 -9.62
C ASP A 148 -6.31 0.45 -9.55
N ILE A 149 -7.17 -0.52 -9.87
CA ILE A 149 -8.63 -0.30 -10.01
C ILE A 149 -9.25 0.10 -8.67
N HIS A 150 -8.76 -0.41 -7.55
CA HIS A 150 -9.34 -0.20 -6.22
C HIS A 150 -8.65 0.91 -5.45
N SER A 151 -7.33 0.83 -5.27
CA SER A 151 -6.58 1.82 -4.49
C SER A 151 -6.36 3.13 -5.22
N LYS A 152 -6.49 3.13 -6.57
CA LYS A 152 -6.17 4.26 -7.45
C LYS A 152 -4.69 4.66 -7.43
N GLU A 153 -3.84 3.78 -6.95
CA GLU A 153 -2.40 3.93 -7.02
C GLU A 153 -1.92 3.99 -8.46
N ILE A 154 -0.90 4.81 -8.69
CA ILE A 154 -0.28 4.96 -10.02
C ILE A 154 0.97 4.11 -10.08
N LEU A 155 1.07 3.32 -11.15
CA LEU A 155 2.18 2.42 -11.42
C LEU A 155 2.71 2.66 -12.83
N PHE A 156 3.91 2.19 -13.09
CA PHE A 156 4.52 2.22 -14.43
C PHE A 156 5.29 0.93 -14.70
N ALA A 157 5.42 0.57 -15.95
CA ALA A 157 6.28 -0.52 -16.38
C ALA A 157 6.95 -0.17 -17.70
N ASN A 158 8.06 -0.86 -18.00
CA ASN A 158 8.60 -0.81 -19.35
C ASN A 158 7.63 -1.57 -20.30
N SER A 159 7.27 -0.97 -21.42
CA SER A 159 6.34 -1.56 -22.39
C SER A 159 6.82 -2.90 -22.98
N THR A 160 8.12 -3.20 -22.87
CA THR A 160 8.69 -4.50 -23.23
C THR A 160 8.61 -5.54 -22.10
N ASP A 161 8.32 -5.11 -20.85
CA ASP A 161 8.18 -5.97 -19.67
C ASP A 161 7.08 -5.42 -18.76
N SER A 162 5.85 -5.62 -19.18
CA SER A 162 4.63 -5.18 -18.46
C SER A 162 4.17 -6.14 -17.36
N SER A 163 4.90 -7.23 -17.14
CA SER A 163 4.47 -8.29 -16.23
C SER A 163 4.56 -7.91 -14.74
N ASN A 164 5.30 -6.85 -14.40
CA ASN A 164 5.49 -6.41 -13.02
C ASN A 164 5.54 -4.88 -12.90
N PRO A 165 4.39 -4.18 -12.97
CA PRO A 165 4.34 -2.73 -12.80
C PRO A 165 4.89 -2.30 -11.45
N GLN A 166 5.70 -1.24 -11.45
CA GLN A 166 6.32 -0.64 -10.29
C GLN A 166 5.47 0.53 -9.78
N SER A 167 5.33 0.68 -8.47
CA SER A 167 4.61 1.79 -7.86
C SER A 167 5.40 3.10 -7.97
N LEU A 168 4.68 4.20 -8.14
CA LEU A 168 5.18 5.52 -7.80
C LEU A 168 4.95 5.79 -6.30
N PHE A 169 5.83 6.56 -5.68
CA PHE A 169 5.81 6.84 -4.24
C PHE A 169 5.79 8.35 -3.98
N ASN A 170 5.05 8.77 -2.96
CA ASN A 170 5.14 10.12 -2.44
C ASN A 170 6.44 10.33 -1.63
N ARG A 171 6.67 11.53 -1.08
CA ARG A 171 7.89 11.87 -0.32
C ARG A 171 8.05 11.08 0.97
N ASP A 172 6.96 10.58 1.51
CA ASP A 172 6.94 9.81 2.76
C ASP A 172 7.10 8.30 2.51
N GLY A 173 7.24 7.88 1.22
CA GLY A 173 7.42 6.49 0.82
C GLY A 173 6.12 5.69 0.71
N TYR A 174 4.96 6.34 0.80
CA TYR A 174 3.67 5.71 0.52
C TYR A 174 3.39 5.70 -0.98
N ASN A 175 2.61 4.74 -1.45
CA ASN A 175 2.18 4.66 -2.84
C ASN A 175 1.49 5.96 -3.28
N PHE A 176 1.85 6.42 -4.48
CA PHE A 176 1.34 7.68 -5.02
C PHE A 176 -0.07 7.49 -5.58
N ILE A 177 -0.96 8.36 -5.15
CA ILE A 177 -2.35 8.43 -5.61
C ILE A 177 -2.60 9.86 -6.11
N LEU A 178 -3.29 9.99 -7.22
CA LEU A 178 -3.71 11.29 -7.72
C LEU A 178 -4.71 11.96 -6.77
N GLU A 179 -4.67 13.28 -6.72
CA GLU A 179 -5.68 14.04 -5.98
C GLU A 179 -7.08 13.86 -6.59
N PRO A 180 -8.14 13.99 -5.79
CA PRO A 180 -9.52 13.95 -6.31
C PRO A 180 -9.71 14.94 -7.46
N GLY A 181 -10.32 14.50 -8.57
CA GLY A 181 -10.52 15.28 -9.77
C GLY A 181 -9.29 15.34 -10.71
N GLN A 182 -8.28 14.53 -10.43
CA GLN A 182 -7.18 14.31 -11.38
C GLN A 182 -7.34 12.98 -12.10
N THR A 183 -6.97 12.96 -13.39
CA THR A 183 -6.93 11.78 -14.24
C THR A 183 -5.51 11.61 -14.77
N ALA A 184 -4.94 10.43 -14.60
CA ALA A 184 -3.64 10.07 -15.18
C ALA A 184 -3.78 9.99 -16.71
N ILE A 185 -2.79 10.49 -17.45
CA ILE A 185 -2.81 10.50 -18.91
C ILE A 185 -1.63 9.73 -19.48
N ASP A 186 -0.42 10.03 -19.00
CA ASP A 186 0.80 9.50 -19.57
C ASP A 186 1.95 9.55 -18.58
N ILE A 187 2.95 8.69 -18.76
CA ILE A 187 4.20 8.72 -18.02
C ILE A 187 5.39 8.62 -18.96
N GLU A 188 6.37 9.47 -18.76
CA GLU A 188 7.57 9.54 -19.59
C GLU A 188 8.83 9.62 -18.73
N GLN A 189 9.97 9.27 -19.35
CA GLN A 189 11.27 9.46 -18.74
C GLN A 189 11.99 10.62 -19.44
N ASP A 190 12.46 11.58 -18.64
CA ASP A 190 13.25 12.70 -19.15
C ASP A 190 14.71 12.29 -19.46
N SER A 191 15.50 13.22 -20.03
CA SER A 191 16.90 12.98 -20.38
C SER A 191 17.82 12.68 -19.20
N ASP A 192 17.40 13.02 -17.98
CA ASP A 192 18.14 12.78 -16.73
C ASP A 192 17.74 11.47 -16.06
N GLY A 193 16.75 10.77 -16.64
CA GLY A 193 16.25 9.49 -16.15
C GLY A 193 15.12 9.62 -15.14
N ASN A 194 14.61 10.82 -14.87
CA ASN A 194 13.47 11.02 -13.98
C ASN A 194 12.16 10.68 -14.69
N LEU A 195 11.17 10.20 -13.92
CA LEU A 195 9.84 9.91 -14.43
C LEU A 195 8.96 11.15 -14.34
N GLN A 196 8.22 11.44 -15.41
CA GLN A 196 7.30 12.56 -15.50
C GLN A 196 5.89 12.05 -15.76
N LEU A 197 5.02 12.17 -14.76
CA LEU A 197 3.61 11.81 -14.86
C LEU A 197 2.81 13.03 -15.32
N LEU A 198 2.19 12.92 -16.49
CA LEU A 198 1.20 13.86 -16.98
C LEU A 198 -0.19 13.46 -16.46
N SER A 199 -0.89 14.40 -15.85
CA SER A 199 -2.29 14.23 -15.45
C SER A 199 -3.12 15.45 -15.84
N TYR A 200 -4.42 15.28 -15.97
CA TYR A 200 -5.37 16.38 -16.13
C TYR A 200 -6.14 16.58 -14.83
N ARG A 201 -6.28 17.82 -14.41
CA ARG A 201 -7.05 18.20 -13.23
C ARG A 201 -8.29 19.00 -13.64
N GLU A 202 -9.46 18.58 -13.20
CA GLU A 202 -10.68 19.36 -13.35
C GLU A 202 -10.64 20.61 -12.47
N ALA A 203 -11.35 21.66 -12.90
CA ALA A 203 -11.52 22.86 -12.07
C ALA A 203 -12.25 22.50 -10.76
N GLY A 204 -11.75 23.01 -9.66
CA GLY A 204 -12.34 22.65 -8.37
C GLY A 204 -11.77 23.41 -7.19
N SER A 205 -12.05 22.90 -6.02
CA SER A 205 -11.50 23.41 -4.77
C SER A 205 -11.18 22.25 -3.82
N ILE A 206 -10.06 22.36 -3.11
CA ILE A 206 -9.67 21.41 -2.06
C ILE A 206 -9.78 22.13 -0.71
N ALA A 207 -10.52 21.51 0.23
CA ALA A 207 -10.59 21.96 1.60
C ALA A 207 -9.54 21.22 2.44
N THR A 208 -8.55 21.96 2.95
CA THR A 208 -7.54 21.42 3.86
C THR A 208 -7.86 21.85 5.28
N TYR A 209 -7.95 20.89 6.19
CA TYR A 209 -8.17 21.14 7.61
C TYR A 209 -6.86 21.05 8.37
N PHE A 210 -6.52 22.09 9.11
CA PHE A 210 -5.35 22.11 9.96
C PHE A 210 -5.69 22.55 11.37
N THR A 211 -5.01 21.97 12.36
CA THR A 211 -5.22 22.29 13.77
C THR A 211 -4.10 23.19 14.26
N LYS A 212 -4.44 24.37 14.77
CA LYS A 212 -3.49 25.26 15.42
C LYS A 212 -3.84 25.43 16.89
N MET A 213 -2.82 25.65 17.72
CA MET A 213 -2.99 25.99 19.13
C MET A 213 -3.34 27.47 19.26
N VAL A 214 -4.44 27.78 19.88
CA VAL A 214 -4.88 29.17 20.15
C VAL A 214 -4.97 29.43 21.64
N LYS A 215 -4.54 30.61 22.05
CA LYS A 215 -4.61 31.03 23.46
C LYS A 215 -6.01 31.44 23.83
N LYS A 216 -6.60 30.78 24.80
CA LYS A 216 -7.94 31.09 25.34
C LYS A 216 -7.84 31.45 26.81
N LYS A 217 -8.46 32.58 27.18
CA LYS A 217 -8.57 32.98 28.59
C LYS A 217 -9.75 32.26 29.24
N VAL A 218 -9.50 31.52 30.31
CA VAL A 218 -10.49 30.82 31.12
C VAL A 218 -10.45 31.30 32.56
N GLY A 219 -11.61 31.34 33.22
CA GLY A 219 -11.79 31.85 34.60
C GLY A 219 -12.66 33.08 34.67
N LYS A 220 -13.04 33.45 35.91
CA LYS A 220 -13.89 34.66 36.20
C LYS A 220 -13.10 35.71 36.97
N GLY A 221 -13.37 36.99 36.70
CA GLY A 221 -12.77 38.12 37.39
C GLY A 221 -11.26 38.16 37.27
N ASN A 222 -10.57 38.40 38.40
CA ASN A 222 -9.10 38.49 38.46
C ASN A 222 -8.35 37.16 38.39
N ASN A 223 -9.09 36.05 38.42
CA ASN A 223 -8.52 34.68 38.34
C ASN A 223 -8.62 34.14 36.92
N ARG A 224 -8.20 34.90 35.92
CA ARG A 224 -8.12 34.45 34.52
C ARG A 224 -6.80 33.81 34.21
N THR A 225 -6.79 32.57 33.74
CA THR A 225 -5.62 31.86 33.23
C THR A 225 -5.71 31.76 31.71
N THR A 226 -4.55 31.90 31.05
CA THR A 226 -4.46 31.65 29.60
C THR A 226 -4.07 30.18 29.40
N ILE A 227 -4.89 29.45 28.66
CA ILE A 227 -4.59 28.07 28.23
C ILE A 227 -4.49 28.03 26.72
N GLU A 228 -3.73 27.10 26.21
CA GLU A 228 -3.68 26.79 24.79
C GLU A 228 -4.68 25.68 24.50
N VAL A 229 -5.54 25.88 23.50
CA VAL A 229 -6.53 24.90 23.06
C VAL A 229 -6.41 24.68 21.56
N PRO A 230 -6.59 23.46 21.08
CA PRO A 230 -6.61 23.20 19.64
C PRO A 230 -7.83 23.88 19.00
N LYS A 231 -7.60 24.48 17.84
CA LYS A 231 -8.65 25.03 16.97
C LYS A 231 -8.41 24.54 15.56
N THR A 232 -9.37 23.84 15.01
CA THR A 232 -9.34 23.43 13.60
C THR A 232 -9.78 24.60 12.73
N GLU A 233 -9.00 24.89 11.71
CA GLU A 233 -9.32 25.87 10.67
C GLU A 233 -9.35 25.19 9.32
N GLU A 234 -10.23 25.64 8.45
CA GLU A 234 -10.37 25.20 7.08
C GLU A 234 -9.68 26.21 6.16
N ARG A 235 -8.93 25.72 5.21
CA ARG A 235 -8.40 26.49 4.08
C ARG A 235 -8.94 25.88 2.80
N ILE A 236 -9.54 26.71 1.96
CA ILE A 236 -10.04 26.31 0.64
C ILE A 236 -9.08 26.87 -0.40
N ASP A 237 -8.42 25.99 -1.14
CA ASP A 237 -7.58 26.32 -2.28
C ASP A 237 -8.38 26.03 -3.55
N ASN A 238 -8.61 27.06 -4.38
CA ASN A 238 -9.29 26.92 -5.67
C ASN A 238 -8.22 26.76 -6.76
N PHE A 239 -8.51 25.95 -7.76
CA PHE A 239 -7.66 25.73 -8.91
C PHE A 239 -8.48 25.66 -10.19
N ASP A 240 -7.88 26.09 -11.30
CA ASP A 240 -8.45 25.97 -12.63
C ASP A 240 -8.21 24.58 -13.21
N ALA A 241 -9.03 24.20 -14.19
CA ALA A 241 -8.80 22.99 -14.97
C ALA A 241 -7.54 23.14 -15.81
N GLY A 242 -6.76 22.06 -15.92
CA GLY A 242 -5.56 22.08 -16.73
C GLY A 242 -4.67 20.85 -16.53
N PHE A 243 -3.65 20.79 -17.37
CA PHE A 243 -2.65 19.74 -17.27
C PHE A 243 -1.66 20.02 -16.15
N VAL A 244 -1.22 18.95 -15.53
CA VAL A 244 -0.32 18.97 -14.37
C VAL A 244 0.80 17.98 -14.60
N LEU A 245 2.04 18.41 -14.37
CA LEU A 245 3.22 17.57 -14.47
C LEU A 245 3.76 17.29 -13.06
N THR A 246 3.94 16.02 -12.75
CA THR A 246 4.52 15.55 -11.49
C THR A 246 5.80 14.77 -11.78
N THR A 247 6.90 15.09 -11.09
CA THR A 247 8.20 14.46 -11.36
C THR A 247 8.64 13.56 -10.22
N PHE A 248 9.13 12.38 -10.59
CA PHE A 248 9.68 11.37 -9.70
C PHE A 248 11.11 11.05 -10.11
N ASP A 249 11.93 10.53 -9.21
CA ASP A 249 13.23 9.98 -9.58
C ASP A 249 13.09 8.65 -10.35
N SER A 250 14.21 8.11 -10.81
CA SER A 250 14.23 6.85 -11.56
C SER A 250 13.77 5.62 -10.76
N ALA A 251 13.69 5.72 -9.44
CA ALA A 251 13.16 4.68 -8.55
C ALA A 251 11.67 4.89 -8.23
N GLY A 252 11.05 5.94 -8.77
CA GLY A 252 9.63 6.25 -8.59
C GLY A 252 9.30 7.11 -7.37
N PHE A 253 10.29 7.72 -6.68
CA PHE A 253 10.01 8.60 -5.54
C PHE A 253 9.80 10.04 -5.99
N LEU A 254 8.77 10.68 -5.42
CA LEU A 254 8.38 12.05 -5.73
C LEU A 254 9.52 13.06 -5.45
N ILE A 255 10.00 13.72 -6.51
CA ILE A 255 10.98 14.82 -6.44
C ILE A 255 10.25 16.17 -6.41
N GLN A 256 9.29 16.35 -7.30
CA GLN A 256 8.60 17.61 -7.50
C GLN A 256 7.08 17.39 -7.56
N GLU A 257 6.36 18.14 -6.73
CA GLU A 257 4.90 18.16 -6.73
C GLU A 257 4.35 18.76 -8.04
N ALA A 258 3.09 18.48 -8.27
CA ALA A 258 2.35 18.85 -9.45
C ALA A 258 2.49 20.34 -9.82
N ILE A 259 2.98 20.61 -11.03
CA ILE A 259 3.09 21.95 -11.60
C ILE A 259 2.08 22.07 -12.73
N PRO A 260 1.16 23.07 -12.70
CA PRO A 260 0.31 23.36 -13.84
C PRO A 260 1.14 23.71 -15.09
N LEU A 261 0.77 23.12 -16.21
CA LEU A 261 1.30 23.50 -17.51
C LEU A 261 0.46 24.67 -18.06
N GLU A 262 1.12 25.77 -18.45
CA GLU A 262 0.47 26.97 -18.99
C GLU A 262 0.04 26.78 -20.46
#